data_b957486555ed7e52dea9ad5a03e19998
#
_entry.id   b957486555ed7e52dea9ad5a03e19998
#
_cell.length_a   1.000
_cell.length_b   1.000
_cell.length_c   1.000
_cell.angle_alpha   90.00
_cell.angle_beta   90.00
_cell.angle_gamma   90.00
#
_symmetry.space_group_name_H-M   'P 1'
#
loop_
_entity.id
_entity.type
_entity.pdbx_description
1 polymer ?
#
loop_
_entity_poly.entity_id
_entity_poly.type
_entity_poly.pdbx_seq_one_letter_code
_entity_poly.pdbx_strand_id
1 'polypeptide(L)'
;VIPRGCDPVEFNNDEINPNDKAEIINEFPQIVGKTVLTIPGRITKWKGVAEFIELLSLLDDNYHGLIVGPTAKSKKKYLNKLQNKVSSLNLEDKITFTGSRRDIANIYKISDIVFNLSQTPEPFGRTMIEAIACGAKVVGWNHGGASEILSELFPQGLVTLNHMNELLKTSNQVATSNALPRENIFTSNRMTSSTISLYQNLIS
;
A
#
# COMPACT_ATOMS: atom_id res chain seq x y z
N VAL A 1 -3.79 -6.13 24.06
CA VAL A 1 -4.29 -5.37 22.89
C VAL A 1 -4.82 -6.36 21.87
N ILE A 2 -6.02 -6.11 21.32
CA ILE A 2 -6.60 -6.90 20.23
C ILE A 2 -6.33 -6.15 18.94
N PRO A 3 -5.48 -6.67 18.02
CA PRO A 3 -5.19 -6.02 16.76
C PRO A 3 -6.42 -6.02 15.85
N ARG A 4 -6.52 -5.04 14.98
CA ARG A 4 -7.54 -5.01 13.91
C ARG A 4 -7.24 -6.09 12.87
N GLY A 5 -8.27 -6.49 12.11
CA GLY A 5 -8.14 -7.44 11.01
C GLY A 5 -8.80 -6.93 9.72
N CYS A 6 -8.40 -7.49 8.57
CA CYS A 6 -9.12 -7.35 7.31
C CYS A 6 -10.08 -8.53 7.08
N ASP A 7 -11.04 -8.34 6.19
CA ASP A 7 -11.98 -9.39 5.79
C ASP A 7 -11.26 -10.36 4.85
N PRO A 8 -11.11 -11.65 5.21
CA PRO A 8 -10.43 -12.62 4.37
C PRO A 8 -11.25 -13.06 3.12
N VAL A 9 -12.52 -12.71 3.05
CA VAL A 9 -13.35 -12.93 1.84
C VAL A 9 -13.04 -11.88 0.79
N GLU A 10 -12.92 -10.62 1.19
CA GLU A 10 -12.60 -9.49 0.30
C GLU A 10 -11.10 -9.45 -0.06
N PHE A 11 -10.24 -9.66 0.96
CA PHE A 11 -8.78 -9.58 0.81
C PHE A 11 -8.17 -10.97 0.97
N ASN A 12 -7.88 -11.60 -0.15
CA ASN A 12 -7.31 -12.95 -0.23
C ASN A 12 -6.30 -13.03 -1.38
N ASN A 13 -5.47 -14.06 -1.35
CA ASN A 13 -4.43 -14.31 -2.34
C ASN A 13 -4.94 -15.19 -3.53
N ASP A 14 -6.25 -15.24 -3.75
CA ASP A 14 -6.79 -15.89 -4.93
C ASP A 14 -6.41 -15.12 -6.20
N GLU A 15 -6.32 -15.81 -7.33
CA GLU A 15 -6.06 -15.17 -8.60
C GLU A 15 -7.13 -14.11 -8.92
N ILE A 16 -6.69 -12.97 -9.44
CA ILE A 16 -7.60 -11.94 -9.91
C ILE A 16 -8.43 -12.48 -11.09
N ASN A 17 -9.73 -12.20 -11.06
CA ASN A 17 -10.59 -12.55 -12.18
C ASN A 17 -10.04 -11.94 -13.49
N PRO A 18 -9.89 -12.72 -14.59
CA PRO A 18 -9.35 -12.22 -15.85
C PRO A 18 -10.09 -10.99 -16.41
N ASN A 19 -11.41 -10.91 -16.23
CA ASN A 19 -12.20 -9.75 -16.68
C ASN A 19 -11.86 -8.51 -15.87
N ASP A 20 -11.78 -8.62 -14.53
CA ASP A 20 -11.43 -7.52 -13.64
C ASP A 20 -10.00 -7.01 -13.94
N LYS A 21 -9.07 -7.93 -14.20
CA LYS A 21 -7.70 -7.59 -14.61
C LYS A 21 -7.70 -6.86 -15.94
N ALA A 22 -8.49 -7.32 -16.92
CA ALA A 22 -8.61 -6.68 -18.22
C ALA A 22 -9.21 -5.27 -18.10
N GLU A 23 -10.23 -5.07 -17.26
CA GLU A 23 -10.81 -3.75 -16.98
C GLU A 23 -9.78 -2.78 -16.43
N ILE A 24 -8.99 -3.20 -15.43
CA ILE A 24 -7.92 -2.37 -14.85
C ILE A 24 -6.85 -2.04 -15.90
N ILE A 25 -6.43 -3.01 -16.71
CA ILE A 25 -5.44 -2.78 -17.79
C ILE A 25 -5.99 -1.82 -18.85
N ASN A 26 -7.26 -1.94 -19.21
CA ASN A 26 -7.90 -1.03 -20.17
C ASN A 26 -8.01 0.40 -19.61
N GLU A 27 -8.27 0.55 -18.30
CA GLU A 27 -8.33 1.86 -17.64
C GLU A 27 -6.93 2.47 -17.47
N PHE A 28 -5.91 1.64 -17.21
CA PHE A 28 -4.52 2.06 -16.97
C PHE A 28 -3.52 1.31 -17.87
N PRO A 29 -3.58 1.49 -19.21
CA PRO A 29 -2.74 0.73 -20.14
C PRO A 29 -1.22 0.94 -19.93
N GLN A 30 -0.84 2.05 -19.29
CA GLN A 30 0.55 2.38 -18.96
C GLN A 30 1.21 1.45 -17.95
N ILE A 31 0.43 0.61 -17.23
CA ILE A 31 1.01 -0.38 -16.29
C ILE A 31 1.48 -1.66 -16.98
N VAL A 32 1.13 -1.87 -18.24
CA VAL A 32 1.46 -3.11 -18.96
C VAL A 32 2.98 -3.25 -19.12
N GLY A 33 3.51 -4.39 -18.65
CA GLY A 33 4.95 -4.66 -18.68
C GLY A 33 5.78 -3.87 -17.68
N LYS A 34 5.13 -3.18 -16.73
CA LYS A 34 5.81 -2.43 -15.67
C LYS A 34 5.74 -3.15 -14.33
N THR A 35 6.70 -2.86 -13.47
CA THR A 35 6.59 -3.13 -12.03
C THR A 35 5.65 -2.11 -11.42
N VAL A 36 4.50 -2.57 -10.94
CA VAL A 36 3.43 -1.71 -10.42
C VAL A 36 3.64 -1.42 -8.95
N LEU A 37 3.88 -0.15 -8.64
CA LEU A 37 4.00 0.38 -7.28
C LEU A 37 2.71 1.09 -6.88
N THR A 38 2.16 0.79 -5.71
CA THR A 38 0.89 1.39 -5.28
C THR A 38 1.02 2.04 -3.91
N ILE A 39 0.56 3.29 -3.77
CA ILE A 39 0.37 3.96 -2.48
C ILE A 39 -1.11 4.20 -2.23
N PRO A 40 -1.74 3.41 -1.33
CA PRO A 40 -3.16 3.54 -1.02
C PRO A 40 -3.40 4.50 0.16
N GLY A 41 -4.53 5.20 0.10
CA GLY A 41 -5.02 6.01 1.21
C GLY A 41 -5.45 7.42 0.80
N ARG A 42 -6.04 8.14 1.76
CA ARG A 42 -6.46 9.52 1.53
C ARG A 42 -5.27 10.40 1.16
N ILE A 43 -5.42 11.24 0.13
CA ILE A 43 -4.36 12.16 -0.28
C ILE A 43 -4.24 13.31 0.74
N THR A 44 -3.31 13.14 1.66
CA THR A 44 -2.98 14.09 2.73
C THR A 44 -1.47 14.18 2.92
N LYS A 45 -0.97 15.27 3.51
CA LYS A 45 0.48 15.47 3.70
C LYS A 45 1.16 14.35 4.47
N TRP A 46 0.46 13.78 5.46
CA TRP A 46 1.04 12.77 6.35
C TRP A 46 1.07 11.36 5.76
N LYS A 47 0.36 11.10 4.64
CA LYS A 47 0.33 9.78 3.98
C LYS A 47 1.52 9.47 3.07
N GLY A 48 2.48 10.40 2.93
CA GLY A 48 3.73 10.12 2.24
C GLY A 48 3.65 10.09 0.71
N VAL A 49 2.59 10.67 0.11
CA VAL A 49 2.45 10.71 -1.35
C VAL A 49 3.56 11.53 -2.01
N ALA A 50 4.07 12.58 -1.33
CA ALA A 50 5.16 13.39 -1.86
C ALA A 50 6.49 12.61 -1.90
N GLU A 51 6.73 11.76 -0.90
CA GLU A 51 7.87 10.85 -0.79
C GLU A 51 7.77 9.72 -1.83
N PHE A 52 6.57 9.22 -2.10
CA PHE A 52 6.32 8.25 -3.16
C PHE A 52 6.63 8.81 -4.55
N ILE A 53 6.21 10.06 -4.85
CA ILE A 53 6.55 10.74 -6.11
C ILE A 53 8.06 10.92 -6.23
N GLU A 54 8.75 11.26 -5.13
CA GLU A 54 10.20 11.39 -5.11
C GLU A 54 10.89 10.04 -5.37
N LEU A 55 10.42 8.94 -4.77
CA LEU A 55 10.90 7.61 -5.07
C LEU A 55 10.78 7.29 -6.57
N LEU A 56 9.62 7.55 -7.18
CA LEU A 56 9.39 7.30 -8.61
C LEU A 56 10.34 8.12 -9.52
N SER A 57 10.79 9.30 -9.09
CA SER A 57 11.77 10.08 -9.84
C SER A 57 13.18 9.49 -9.81
N LEU A 58 13.47 8.61 -8.84
CA LEU A 58 14.77 7.95 -8.68
C LEU A 58 14.81 6.54 -9.29
N LEU A 59 13.65 5.95 -9.55
CA LEU A 59 13.51 4.64 -10.19
C LEU A 59 13.58 4.79 -11.72
N ASP A 60 13.91 3.71 -12.42
CA ASP A 60 13.93 3.68 -13.89
C ASP A 60 12.51 3.59 -14.51
N ASP A 61 12.41 3.56 -15.84
CA ASP A 61 11.14 3.57 -16.55
C ASP A 61 10.41 2.21 -16.56
N ASN A 62 10.98 1.17 -15.94
CA ASN A 62 10.29 -0.10 -15.78
C ASN A 62 9.25 -0.07 -14.63
N TYR A 63 9.22 0.99 -13.84
CA TYR A 63 8.27 1.17 -12.75
C TYR A 63 7.12 2.11 -13.13
N HIS A 64 5.90 1.80 -12.64
CA HIS A 64 4.75 2.69 -12.72
C HIS A 64 4.07 2.82 -11.35
N GLY A 65 3.77 4.06 -10.95
CA GLY A 65 3.19 4.38 -9.65
C GLY A 65 1.68 4.63 -9.71
N LEU A 66 0.89 3.92 -8.92
CA LEU A 66 -0.53 4.17 -8.69
C LEU A 66 -0.74 4.88 -7.35
N ILE A 67 -1.29 6.09 -7.38
CA ILE A 67 -1.71 6.85 -6.18
C ILE A 67 -3.21 6.66 -6.02
N VAL A 68 -3.61 5.82 -5.07
CA VAL A 68 -4.98 5.32 -4.93
C VAL A 68 -5.65 5.91 -3.70
N GLY A 69 -6.68 6.70 -3.90
CA GLY A 69 -7.49 7.18 -2.79
C GLY A 69 -8.16 8.54 -3.01
N PRO A 70 -9.13 8.87 -2.14
CA PRO A 70 -9.88 10.09 -2.26
C PRO A 70 -9.10 11.32 -1.82
N THR A 71 -9.43 12.44 -2.46
CA THR A 71 -9.00 13.77 -2.01
C THR A 71 -10.21 14.52 -1.45
N ALA A 72 -10.15 14.90 -0.18
CA ALA A 72 -11.20 15.75 0.41
C ALA A 72 -11.23 17.12 -0.29
N LYS A 73 -12.42 17.72 -0.41
CA LYS A 73 -12.59 19.04 -1.04
C LYS A 73 -11.63 20.10 -0.47
N SER A 74 -11.41 20.09 0.85
CA SER A 74 -10.49 21.00 1.55
C SER A 74 -9.00 20.73 1.25
N LYS A 75 -8.66 19.63 0.58
CA LYS A 75 -7.28 19.23 0.25
C LYS A 75 -6.94 19.36 -1.23
N LYS A 76 -7.82 19.95 -2.06
CA LYS A 76 -7.56 20.17 -3.50
C LYS A 76 -6.26 20.92 -3.76
N LYS A 77 -5.93 21.94 -2.95
CA LYS A 77 -4.64 22.68 -3.07
C LYS A 77 -3.43 21.74 -2.90
N TYR A 78 -3.53 20.75 -2.02
CA TYR A 78 -2.46 19.78 -1.82
C TYR A 78 -2.36 18.81 -2.99
N LEU A 79 -3.48 18.30 -3.52
CA LEU A 79 -3.50 17.49 -4.73
C LEU A 79 -2.85 18.23 -5.89
N ASN A 80 -3.24 19.49 -6.15
CA ASN A 80 -2.64 20.29 -7.23
C ASN A 80 -1.12 20.46 -7.04
N LYS A 81 -0.66 20.65 -5.78
CA LYS A 81 0.78 20.70 -5.49
C LYS A 81 1.50 19.39 -5.85
N LEU A 82 0.88 18.24 -5.58
CA LEU A 82 1.44 16.93 -5.96
C LEU A 82 1.47 16.74 -7.47
N GLN A 83 0.39 17.09 -8.18
CA GLN A 83 0.34 17.05 -9.63
C GLN A 83 1.39 17.96 -10.27
N ASN A 84 1.55 19.18 -9.77
CA ASN A 84 2.62 20.08 -10.22
C ASN A 84 4.03 19.50 -9.92
N LYS A 85 4.21 18.78 -8.81
CA LYS A 85 5.49 18.07 -8.52
C LYS A 85 5.73 16.97 -9.57
N VAL A 86 4.70 16.20 -9.94
CA VAL A 86 4.79 15.18 -11.01
C VAL A 86 5.22 15.83 -12.33
N SER A 87 4.55 16.90 -12.74
CA SER A 87 4.90 17.60 -13.99
C SER A 87 6.28 18.24 -13.97
N SER A 88 6.68 18.83 -12.84
CA SER A 88 8.02 19.43 -12.71
C SER A 88 9.17 18.41 -12.75
N LEU A 89 8.86 17.14 -12.52
CA LEU A 89 9.80 16.02 -12.59
C LEU A 89 9.65 15.18 -13.87
N ASN A 90 8.75 15.56 -14.81
CA ASN A 90 8.42 14.86 -16.04
C ASN A 90 7.99 13.39 -15.77
N LEU A 91 7.11 13.18 -14.81
CA LEU A 91 6.65 11.86 -14.37
C LEU A 91 5.18 11.56 -14.76
N GLU A 92 4.57 12.32 -15.68
CA GLU A 92 3.17 12.16 -16.07
C GLU A 92 2.88 10.78 -16.65
N ASP A 93 3.81 10.22 -17.40
CA ASP A 93 3.69 8.88 -17.99
C ASP A 93 4.04 7.76 -17.00
N LYS A 94 4.56 8.10 -15.81
CA LYS A 94 5.06 7.16 -14.81
C LYS A 94 4.22 7.10 -13.53
N ILE A 95 3.29 8.05 -13.35
CA ILE A 95 2.44 8.14 -12.17
C ILE A 95 0.99 8.39 -12.57
N THR A 96 0.10 7.56 -12.04
CA THR A 96 -1.35 7.69 -12.20
C THR A 96 -2.04 7.98 -10.88
N PHE A 97 -2.85 9.05 -10.85
CA PHE A 97 -3.79 9.32 -9.76
C PHE A 97 -5.12 8.65 -10.08
N THR A 98 -5.44 7.52 -9.46
CA THR A 98 -6.65 6.75 -9.79
C THR A 98 -7.92 7.32 -9.15
N GLY A 99 -7.79 8.20 -8.15
CA GLY A 99 -8.92 8.59 -7.30
C GLY A 99 -9.34 7.49 -6.33
N SER A 100 -10.58 7.55 -5.87
CA SER A 100 -11.15 6.54 -4.96
C SER A 100 -11.54 5.28 -5.73
N ARG A 101 -11.13 4.11 -5.23
CA ARG A 101 -11.45 2.79 -5.83
C ARG A 101 -12.34 1.99 -4.90
N ARG A 102 -13.28 1.23 -5.47
CA ARG A 102 -14.07 0.22 -4.75
C ARG A 102 -13.48 -1.18 -4.89
N ASP A 103 -12.71 -1.39 -5.94
CA ASP A 103 -12.01 -2.63 -6.31
C ASP A 103 -10.57 -2.65 -5.79
N ILE A 104 -10.34 -2.09 -4.59
CA ILE A 104 -9.00 -1.95 -4.02
C ILE A 104 -8.27 -3.29 -3.86
N ALA A 105 -9.00 -4.37 -3.59
CA ALA A 105 -8.41 -5.71 -3.52
C ALA A 105 -7.80 -6.13 -4.86
N ASN A 106 -8.45 -5.84 -5.99
CA ASN A 106 -7.92 -6.11 -7.32
C ASN A 106 -6.71 -5.22 -7.64
N ILE A 107 -6.71 -3.96 -7.20
CA ILE A 107 -5.52 -3.09 -7.31
C ILE A 107 -4.34 -3.68 -6.52
N TYR A 108 -4.56 -4.20 -5.30
CA TYR A 108 -3.50 -4.87 -4.54
C TYR A 108 -2.98 -6.12 -5.27
N LYS A 109 -3.86 -6.93 -5.86
CA LYS A 109 -3.48 -8.16 -6.60
C LYS A 109 -2.64 -7.89 -7.85
N ILE A 110 -2.78 -6.72 -8.48
CA ILE A 110 -1.95 -6.33 -9.63
C ILE A 110 -0.70 -5.54 -9.22
N SER A 111 -0.55 -5.22 -7.93
CA SER A 111 0.59 -4.44 -7.42
C SER A 111 1.75 -5.35 -7.04
N ASP A 112 2.94 -5.05 -7.55
CA ASP A 112 4.16 -5.74 -7.12
C ASP A 112 4.58 -5.29 -5.72
N ILE A 113 4.43 -3.99 -5.42
CA ILE A 113 4.75 -3.42 -4.11
C ILE A 113 3.70 -2.39 -3.72
N VAL A 114 3.19 -2.52 -2.49
CA VAL A 114 2.32 -1.52 -1.85
C VAL A 114 3.09 -0.75 -0.78
N PHE A 115 2.95 0.57 -0.77
CA PHE A 115 3.71 1.45 0.11
C PHE A 115 2.87 2.02 1.25
N ASN A 116 3.46 2.04 2.46
CA ASN A 116 2.99 2.83 3.58
C ASN A 116 4.08 3.81 4.01
N LEU A 117 4.01 5.03 3.51
CA LEU A 117 4.99 6.09 3.77
C LEU A 117 4.44 7.17 4.70
N SER A 118 3.55 6.78 5.61
CA SER A 118 2.92 7.71 6.56
C SER A 118 3.98 8.42 7.42
N GLN A 119 3.95 9.76 7.43
CA GLN A 119 4.93 10.60 8.15
C GLN A 119 4.65 10.67 9.66
N THR A 120 3.46 10.29 10.08
CA THR A 120 3.07 10.15 11.48
C THR A 120 2.72 8.69 11.77
N PRO A 121 3.05 8.17 12.97
CA PRO A 121 2.75 6.78 13.31
C PRO A 121 1.27 6.46 13.12
N GLU A 122 0.98 5.48 12.30
CA GLU A 122 -0.39 4.97 12.19
C GLU A 122 -0.70 4.07 13.39
N PRO A 123 -1.92 4.14 13.94
CA PRO A 123 -2.29 3.25 15.05
C PRO A 123 -2.21 1.76 14.71
N PHE A 124 -2.47 1.39 13.43
CA PHE A 124 -2.41 -0.01 13.01
C PHE A 124 -1.89 -0.16 11.57
N GLY A 125 -2.50 0.45 10.54
CA GLY A 125 -2.09 0.32 9.14
C GLY A 125 -2.86 -0.75 8.35
N ARG A 126 -4.18 -0.62 8.31
CA ARG A 126 -5.08 -1.56 7.62
C ARG A 126 -4.68 -1.85 6.18
N THR A 127 -4.28 -0.83 5.42
CA THR A 127 -3.89 -0.98 4.02
C THR A 127 -2.75 -1.95 3.79
N MET A 128 -1.85 -2.11 4.78
CA MET A 128 -0.74 -3.06 4.69
C MET A 128 -1.22 -4.50 4.83
N ILE A 129 -2.07 -4.79 5.84
CA ILE A 129 -2.59 -6.15 6.03
C ILE A 129 -3.55 -6.56 4.92
N GLU A 130 -4.29 -5.62 4.34
CA GLU A 130 -5.14 -5.81 3.17
C GLU A 130 -4.29 -6.18 1.94
N ALA A 131 -3.21 -5.43 1.68
CA ALA A 131 -2.29 -5.69 0.58
C ALA A 131 -1.56 -7.03 0.74
N ILE A 132 -1.05 -7.33 1.94
CA ILE A 132 -0.39 -8.62 2.25
C ILE A 132 -1.38 -9.78 2.07
N ALA A 133 -2.62 -9.64 2.51
CA ALA A 133 -3.66 -10.66 2.32
C ALA A 133 -3.94 -10.92 0.83
N CYS A 134 -3.78 -9.91 -0.03
CA CYS A 134 -3.87 -10.03 -1.49
C CYS A 134 -2.58 -10.52 -2.17
N GLY A 135 -1.54 -10.87 -1.41
CA GLY A 135 -0.27 -11.37 -1.92
C GLY A 135 0.74 -10.29 -2.33
N ALA A 136 0.42 -9.00 -2.21
CA ALA A 136 1.33 -7.93 -2.53
C ALA A 136 2.47 -7.82 -1.50
N LYS A 137 3.69 -7.53 -1.96
CA LYS A 137 4.80 -7.15 -1.09
C LYS A 137 4.53 -5.75 -0.54
N VAL A 138 4.98 -5.47 0.69
CA VAL A 138 4.73 -4.16 1.31
C VAL A 138 6.04 -3.53 1.76
N VAL A 139 6.24 -2.25 1.42
CA VAL A 139 7.36 -1.44 1.91
C VAL A 139 6.80 -0.27 2.73
N GLY A 140 7.38 -0.02 3.88
CA GLY A 140 6.90 1.04 4.77
C GLY A 140 7.94 1.56 5.75
N TRP A 141 7.68 2.77 6.27
CA TRP A 141 8.52 3.35 7.31
C TRP A 141 8.46 2.52 8.60
N ASN A 142 9.63 2.28 9.19
CA ASN A 142 9.78 1.55 10.45
C ASN A 142 9.33 2.41 11.65
N HIS A 143 8.01 2.66 11.77
CA HIS A 143 7.40 3.30 12.92
C HIS A 143 5.90 2.98 13.04
N GLY A 144 5.34 3.15 14.26
CA GLY A 144 3.92 2.88 14.55
C GLY A 144 3.49 1.48 14.15
N GLY A 145 2.22 1.33 13.76
CA GLY A 145 1.65 0.04 13.33
C GLY A 145 2.34 -0.58 12.11
N ALA A 146 3.01 0.22 11.26
CA ALA A 146 3.79 -0.31 10.15
C ALA A 146 4.97 -1.17 10.63
N SER A 147 5.68 -0.71 11.66
CA SER A 147 6.77 -1.46 12.29
C SER A 147 6.29 -2.81 12.84
N GLU A 148 5.18 -2.81 13.56
CA GLU A 148 4.61 -4.04 14.15
C GLU A 148 4.19 -5.05 13.07
N ILE A 149 3.43 -4.61 12.08
CA ILE A 149 2.92 -5.47 11.01
C ILE A 149 4.06 -6.02 10.15
N LEU A 150 4.96 -5.16 9.67
CA LEU A 150 6.01 -5.59 8.77
C LEU A 150 7.09 -6.41 9.46
N SER A 151 7.42 -6.14 10.72
CA SER A 151 8.33 -7.01 11.50
C SER A 151 7.82 -8.44 11.57
N GLU A 152 6.50 -8.63 11.66
CA GLU A 152 5.89 -9.96 11.72
C GLU A 152 5.73 -10.58 10.33
N LEU A 153 5.19 -9.83 9.36
CA LEU A 153 4.74 -10.41 8.09
C LEU A 153 5.72 -10.24 6.93
N PHE A 154 6.52 -9.17 6.90
CA PHE A 154 7.46 -8.88 5.81
C PHE A 154 8.61 -7.98 6.26
N PRO A 155 9.55 -8.46 7.11
CA PRO A 155 10.61 -7.63 7.70
C PRO A 155 11.51 -6.92 6.69
N GLN A 156 11.73 -7.53 5.51
CA GLN A 156 12.54 -6.94 4.43
C GLN A 156 11.92 -5.71 3.78
N GLY A 157 10.66 -5.40 4.07
CA GLY A 157 9.97 -4.19 3.62
C GLY A 157 10.10 -3.00 4.58
N LEU A 158 10.75 -3.17 5.74
CA LEU A 158 10.96 -2.09 6.70
C LEU A 158 12.08 -1.15 6.26
N VAL A 159 11.80 0.15 6.34
CA VAL A 159 12.74 1.22 5.97
C VAL A 159 12.76 2.28 7.07
N THR A 160 13.94 2.79 7.39
CA THR A 160 14.11 3.89 8.35
C THR A 160 13.30 5.12 7.91
N LEU A 161 12.56 5.72 8.85
CA LEU A 161 11.69 6.87 8.58
C LEU A 161 12.46 8.00 7.85
N ASN A 162 11.90 8.45 6.73
CA ASN A 162 12.43 9.52 5.90
C ASN A 162 13.84 9.27 5.30
N HIS A 163 14.27 8.02 5.22
CA HIS A 163 15.57 7.67 4.63
C HIS A 163 15.40 7.27 3.15
N MET A 164 15.35 8.25 2.24
CA MET A 164 15.03 8.04 0.82
C MET A 164 15.98 7.07 0.10
N ASN A 165 17.29 7.12 0.39
CA ASN A 165 18.26 6.19 -0.22
C ASN A 165 18.00 4.73 0.18
N GLU A 166 17.61 4.51 1.43
CA GLU A 166 17.22 3.17 1.91
C GLU A 166 15.90 2.73 1.29
N LEU A 167 14.92 3.65 1.17
CA LEU A 167 13.65 3.38 0.49
C LEU A 167 13.88 2.96 -0.96
N LEU A 168 14.71 3.67 -1.70
CA LEU A 168 15.08 3.33 -3.08
C LEU A 168 15.74 1.94 -3.15
N LYS A 169 16.74 1.69 -2.30
CA LYS A 169 17.44 0.41 -2.26
C LYS A 169 16.49 -0.75 -1.93
N THR A 170 15.67 -0.58 -0.89
CA THR A 170 14.70 -1.60 -0.45
C THR A 170 13.65 -1.85 -1.53
N SER A 171 13.14 -0.81 -2.19
CA SER A 171 12.18 -0.96 -3.29
C SER A 171 12.74 -1.80 -4.43
N ASN A 172 13.96 -1.54 -4.88
CA ASN A 172 14.62 -2.34 -5.92
C ASN A 172 14.86 -3.80 -5.47
N GLN A 173 15.31 -4.01 -4.24
CA GLN A 173 15.53 -5.35 -3.69
C GLN A 173 14.23 -6.14 -3.58
N VAL A 174 13.16 -5.52 -3.08
CA VAL A 174 11.84 -6.14 -2.92
C VAL A 174 11.22 -6.43 -4.29
N ALA A 175 11.36 -5.53 -5.28
CA ALA A 175 10.85 -5.73 -6.63
C ALA A 175 11.44 -6.99 -7.29
N THR A 176 12.75 -7.21 -7.15
CA THR A 176 13.47 -8.33 -7.77
C THR A 176 13.50 -9.61 -6.93
N SER A 177 13.11 -9.53 -5.67
CA SER A 177 13.10 -10.67 -4.74
C SER A 177 11.95 -11.62 -5.00
N ASN A 178 12.19 -12.93 -4.86
CA ASN A 178 11.14 -13.96 -4.82
C ASN A 178 10.52 -14.12 -3.42
N ALA A 179 10.98 -13.36 -2.42
CA ALA A 179 10.43 -13.43 -1.08
C ALA A 179 9.00 -12.86 -1.07
N LEU A 180 8.08 -13.64 -0.52
CA LEU A 180 6.69 -13.25 -0.33
C LEU A 180 6.44 -12.92 1.15
N PRO A 181 5.43 -12.08 1.45
CA PRO A 181 4.98 -11.89 2.81
C PRO A 181 4.54 -13.22 3.44
N ARG A 182 4.67 -13.32 4.76
CA ARG A 182 4.08 -14.42 5.52
C ARG A 182 2.56 -14.34 5.45
N GLU A 183 1.88 -15.46 5.73
CA GLU A 183 0.43 -15.50 5.81
C GLU A 183 -0.11 -14.42 6.76
N ASN A 184 -1.14 -13.71 6.32
CA ASN A 184 -1.74 -12.65 7.11
C ASN A 184 -2.52 -13.22 8.30
N ILE A 185 -1.99 -13.00 9.49
CA ILE A 185 -2.61 -13.40 10.75
C ILE A 185 -3.63 -12.39 11.29
N PHE A 186 -3.71 -11.20 10.71
CA PHE A 186 -4.61 -10.10 11.14
C PHE A 186 -5.93 -10.15 10.39
N THR A 187 -6.79 -11.13 10.73
CA THR A 187 -8.11 -11.31 10.13
C THR A 187 -9.22 -10.76 11.00
N SER A 188 -10.35 -10.37 10.40
CA SER A 188 -11.55 -9.93 11.11
C SER A 188 -12.10 -11.03 12.01
N ASN A 189 -12.02 -12.30 11.59
CA ASN A 189 -12.45 -13.44 12.37
C ASN A 189 -11.64 -13.56 13.68
N ARG A 190 -10.30 -13.47 13.59
CA ARG A 190 -9.42 -13.51 14.77
C ARG A 190 -9.68 -12.34 15.72
N MET A 191 -9.86 -11.15 15.17
CA MET A 191 -10.22 -9.96 15.96
C MET A 191 -11.53 -10.17 16.71
N THR A 192 -12.58 -10.66 16.04
CA THR A 192 -13.90 -10.90 16.63
C THR A 192 -13.83 -11.97 17.71
N SER A 193 -13.20 -13.12 17.45
CA SER A 193 -13.05 -14.20 18.43
C SER A 193 -12.29 -13.74 19.68
N SER A 194 -11.19 -13.00 19.50
CA SER A 194 -10.43 -12.44 20.63
C SER A 194 -11.25 -11.45 21.46
N THR A 195 -12.10 -10.64 20.79
CA THR A 195 -12.98 -9.69 21.46
C THR A 195 -14.06 -10.42 22.29
N ILE A 196 -14.71 -11.43 21.71
CA ILE A 196 -15.71 -12.25 22.41
C ILE A 196 -15.09 -12.93 23.63
N SER A 197 -13.92 -13.57 23.48
CA SER A 197 -13.21 -14.22 24.57
C SER A 197 -12.87 -13.25 25.71
N LEU A 198 -12.46 -12.02 25.38
CA LEU A 198 -12.19 -10.99 26.39
C LEU A 198 -13.46 -10.64 27.18
N TYR A 199 -14.60 -10.45 26.51
CA TYR A 199 -15.87 -10.18 27.21
C TYR A 199 -16.31 -11.35 28.08
N GLN A 200 -16.20 -12.59 27.59
CA GLN A 200 -16.52 -13.78 28.39
C GLN A 200 -15.70 -13.87 29.68
N ASN A 201 -14.39 -13.56 29.58
CA ASN A 201 -13.51 -13.56 30.77
C ASN A 201 -13.79 -12.41 31.76
N LEU A 202 -14.46 -11.34 31.33
CA LEU A 202 -14.80 -10.21 32.20
C LEU A 202 -16.13 -10.41 32.97
N ILE A 203 -16.99 -11.32 32.51
CA ILE A 203 -18.29 -11.59 33.09
C ILE A 203 -18.35 -12.94 33.84
N SER A 204 -17.27 -13.73 33.80
CA SER A 204 -17.05 -14.93 34.59
C SER A 204 -16.37 -14.58 35.93
#